data_3614b416ff353ef09a3f8a5d12d4c129
#
_entry.id   3614b416ff353ef09a3f8a5d12d4c129
#
_cell.length_a   1.000
_cell.length_b   1.000
_cell.length_c   1.000
_cell.angle_alpha   90.00
_cell.angle_beta   90.00
_cell.angle_gamma   90.00
#
_symmetry.space_group_name_H-M   'P 1'
#
loop_
_entity.id
_entity.type
_entity.pdbx_description
1 polymer ?
#
loop_
_entity_poly.entity_id
_entity_poly.type
_entity_poly.pdbx_seq_one_letter_code
_entity_poly.pdbx_strand_id
1 'polypeptide(L)'
;MRIRRTLPIVLAVVAVSAAVTFAVQLRKAAPPEPARLLPGADAFVYADFGWARKANGGKPLFSNSDAPVTHDPDYERFIQETGFDFERDLDAAAFAIHYPQIWPGGGTGGAAPEPRFSEVFTGRFDGSRCIAYLKRTAQSVENYNSVDIFTIPLYGRSFRIAILSVDTVAASNHDDPAVIRGMVDRSRRLASPFGGPALLRKYYKRVQLASPVWLVARVEPAAPGFASWSSVFPKTADLVISASYNPLHLPLRSGVLHLRAEASTSSADDARAVADKANVFLTMFRSAEVSVGSSGTDADVKAVFESLQVRQEGSRAVLSAILPSSVFRKLGGSSDQTLEAAPPAAAPARTSKAR
;
A
#
# COMPACT_ATOMS: atom_id res chain seq x y z
N MET A 1 -22.37 -55.74 9.64
CA MET A 1 -23.03 -55.25 8.40
C MET A 1 -23.38 -53.74 8.46
N ARG A 2 -22.58 -52.89 9.11
CA ARG A 2 -22.82 -51.42 9.23
C ARG A 2 -21.89 -50.55 8.34
N ILE A 3 -20.85 -51.14 7.77
CA ILE A 3 -19.81 -50.40 6.99
C ILE A 3 -20.32 -49.87 5.63
N ARG A 4 -21.33 -50.52 5.02
CA ARG A 4 -21.83 -50.12 3.69
C ARG A 4 -22.63 -48.81 3.67
N ARG A 5 -23.16 -48.31 4.81
CA ARG A 5 -23.94 -47.07 4.88
C ARG A 5 -23.09 -45.85 5.26
N THR A 6 -21.95 -46.05 5.88
CA THR A 6 -21.05 -44.94 6.31
C THR A 6 -20.10 -44.51 5.18
N LEU A 7 -19.76 -45.41 4.25
CA LEU A 7 -18.86 -45.11 3.13
C LEU A 7 -19.32 -43.91 2.26
N PRO A 8 -20.60 -43.82 1.80
CA PRO A 8 -21.02 -42.66 1.00
C PRO A 8 -21.05 -41.35 1.80
N ILE A 9 -21.31 -41.41 3.11
CA ILE A 9 -21.26 -40.21 3.98
C ILE A 9 -19.82 -39.70 4.13
N VAL A 10 -18.87 -40.61 4.37
CA VAL A 10 -17.44 -40.26 4.46
C VAL A 10 -16.93 -39.68 3.12
N LEU A 11 -17.30 -40.30 1.99
CA LEU A 11 -16.96 -39.80 0.65
C LEU A 11 -17.55 -38.41 0.40
N ALA A 12 -18.81 -38.17 0.80
CA ALA A 12 -19.43 -36.85 0.65
C ALA A 12 -18.73 -35.79 1.51
N VAL A 13 -18.39 -36.10 2.75
CA VAL A 13 -17.64 -35.18 3.63
C VAL A 13 -16.26 -34.87 3.08
N VAL A 14 -15.54 -35.87 2.57
CA VAL A 14 -14.22 -35.66 1.94
C VAL A 14 -14.34 -34.82 0.68
N ALA A 15 -15.33 -35.05 -0.19
CA ALA A 15 -15.58 -34.30 -1.39
C ALA A 15 -15.92 -32.82 -1.09
N VAL A 16 -16.81 -32.61 -0.10
CA VAL A 16 -17.15 -31.23 0.34
C VAL A 16 -15.94 -30.53 0.95
N SER A 17 -15.18 -31.22 1.81
CA SER A 17 -13.95 -30.66 2.40
C SER A 17 -12.91 -30.31 1.33
N ALA A 18 -12.71 -31.18 0.32
CA ALA A 18 -11.83 -30.92 -0.81
C ALA A 18 -12.32 -29.74 -1.66
N ALA A 19 -13.62 -29.66 -1.95
CA ALA A 19 -14.22 -28.57 -2.70
C ALA A 19 -14.10 -27.23 -1.95
N VAL A 20 -14.35 -27.22 -0.64
CA VAL A 20 -14.18 -26.02 0.21
C VAL A 20 -12.71 -25.61 0.26
N THR A 21 -11.79 -26.57 0.44
CA THR A 21 -10.34 -26.28 0.44
C THR A 21 -9.90 -25.72 -0.91
N PHE A 22 -10.35 -26.30 -2.00
CA PHE A 22 -10.07 -25.83 -3.36
C PHE A 22 -10.65 -24.43 -3.62
N ALA A 23 -11.90 -24.18 -3.23
CA ALA A 23 -12.53 -22.87 -3.35
C ALA A 23 -11.81 -21.80 -2.50
N VAL A 24 -11.37 -22.17 -1.30
CA VAL A 24 -10.56 -21.29 -0.43
C VAL A 24 -9.19 -21.01 -1.05
N GLN A 25 -8.54 -22.01 -1.64
CA GLN A 25 -7.27 -21.81 -2.34
C GLN A 25 -7.42 -20.93 -3.59
N LEU A 26 -8.49 -21.12 -4.38
CA LEU A 26 -8.78 -20.27 -5.53
C LEU A 26 -9.04 -18.81 -5.11
N ARG A 27 -9.81 -18.59 -4.05
CA ARG A 27 -10.04 -17.25 -3.49
C ARG A 27 -8.77 -16.61 -2.95
N LYS A 28 -7.90 -17.38 -2.31
CA LYS A 28 -6.60 -16.93 -1.79
C LYS A 28 -5.61 -16.58 -2.91
N ALA A 29 -5.75 -17.17 -4.09
CA ALA A 29 -4.91 -16.92 -5.24
C ALA A 29 -5.32 -15.66 -6.04
N ALA A 30 -6.47 -15.08 -5.77
CA ALA A 30 -6.96 -13.88 -6.45
C ALA A 30 -6.68 -12.61 -5.62
N PRO A 31 -6.27 -11.50 -6.27
CA PRO A 31 -6.14 -10.21 -5.60
C PRO A 31 -7.46 -9.77 -4.97
N PRO A 32 -7.42 -8.96 -3.89
CA PRO A 32 -8.61 -8.32 -3.32
C PRO A 32 -9.42 -7.57 -4.37
N GLU A 33 -10.72 -7.48 -4.16
CA GLU A 33 -11.63 -6.85 -5.13
C GLU A 33 -11.19 -5.43 -5.53
N PRO A 34 -10.84 -4.52 -4.59
CA PRO A 34 -10.38 -3.18 -4.98
C PRO A 34 -9.19 -3.20 -5.94
N ALA A 35 -8.23 -4.09 -5.71
CA ALA A 35 -7.05 -4.20 -6.57
C ALA A 35 -7.36 -4.76 -7.96
N ARG A 36 -8.42 -5.59 -8.10
CA ARG A 36 -8.85 -6.14 -9.39
C ARG A 36 -9.55 -5.09 -10.27
N LEU A 37 -10.11 -4.04 -9.67
CA LEU A 37 -10.76 -2.94 -10.38
C LEU A 37 -9.76 -1.95 -10.98
N LEU A 38 -8.52 -1.93 -10.51
CA LEU A 38 -7.49 -1.03 -10.98
C LEU A 38 -7.14 -1.24 -12.47
N PRO A 39 -6.75 -0.19 -13.19
CA PRO A 39 -6.25 -0.28 -14.56
C PRO A 39 -4.87 -0.94 -14.61
N GLY A 40 -4.33 -1.19 -15.82
CA GLY A 40 -2.93 -1.58 -16.01
C GLY A 40 -2.00 -0.45 -15.55
N ALA A 41 -0.93 -0.80 -14.83
CA ALA A 41 0.02 0.16 -14.25
C ALA A 41 1.38 -0.50 -14.00
N ASP A 42 2.36 0.32 -13.62
CA ASP A 42 3.73 -0.11 -13.34
C ASP A 42 3.91 -0.56 -11.89
N ALA A 43 3.08 -0.06 -10.99
CA ALA A 43 3.06 -0.49 -9.60
C ALA A 43 1.64 -0.54 -9.02
N PHE A 44 1.44 -1.45 -8.09
CA PHE A 44 0.20 -1.65 -7.35
C PHE A 44 0.50 -1.74 -5.86
N VAL A 45 -0.24 -0.99 -5.06
CA VAL A 45 -0.17 -1.01 -3.60
C VAL A 45 -1.56 -1.36 -3.07
N TYR A 46 -1.62 -2.13 -2.01
CA TYR A 46 -2.85 -2.43 -1.29
C TYR A 46 -2.63 -2.32 0.20
N ALA A 47 -3.61 -1.79 0.89
CA ALA A 47 -3.65 -1.72 2.35
C ALA A 47 -5.05 -2.05 2.88
N ASP A 48 -5.11 -2.94 3.88
CA ASP A 48 -6.31 -3.32 4.63
C ASP A 48 -6.33 -2.57 5.96
N PHE A 49 -7.04 -1.45 5.98
CA PHE A 49 -7.20 -0.61 7.17
C PHE A 49 -8.16 -1.25 8.19
N GLY A 50 -9.13 -2.02 7.72
CA GLY A 50 -10.03 -2.78 8.60
C GLY A 50 -9.27 -3.78 9.46
N TRP A 51 -8.30 -4.50 8.87
CA TRP A 51 -7.38 -5.34 9.61
C TRP A 51 -6.53 -4.52 10.60
N ALA A 52 -5.96 -3.43 10.15
CA ALA A 52 -5.09 -2.59 10.98
C ALA A 52 -5.84 -2.02 12.20
N ARG A 53 -7.09 -1.55 12.02
CA ARG A 53 -7.95 -1.14 13.14
C ARG A 53 -8.22 -2.29 14.13
N LYS A 54 -8.53 -3.49 13.63
CA LYS A 54 -8.74 -4.67 14.49
C LYS A 54 -7.47 -5.02 15.27
N ALA A 55 -6.30 -4.96 14.63
CA ALA A 55 -5.01 -5.19 15.29
C ALA A 55 -4.70 -4.11 16.35
N ASN A 56 -5.18 -2.88 16.14
CA ASN A 56 -5.07 -1.77 17.11
C ASN A 56 -6.19 -1.75 18.17
N GLY A 57 -6.91 -2.86 18.37
CA GLY A 57 -7.99 -2.95 19.36
C GLY A 57 -9.25 -2.15 19.02
N GLY A 58 -9.49 -1.90 17.74
CA GLY A 58 -10.65 -1.13 17.24
C GLY A 58 -10.48 0.40 17.32
N LYS A 59 -9.32 0.87 17.76
CA LYS A 59 -9.03 2.31 17.82
C LYS A 59 -8.67 2.84 16.43
N PRO A 60 -8.90 4.13 16.15
CA PRO A 60 -8.40 4.80 14.97
C PRO A 60 -6.89 4.62 14.82
N LEU A 61 -6.38 4.61 13.59
CA LEU A 61 -4.98 4.23 13.33
C LEU A 61 -3.99 5.31 13.73
N PHE A 62 -4.38 6.58 13.65
CA PHE A 62 -3.50 7.73 13.84
C PHE A 62 -3.83 8.54 15.11
N SER A 63 -4.80 8.11 15.90
CA SER A 63 -5.28 8.84 17.10
C SER A 63 -4.55 8.49 18.40
N ASN A 64 -3.32 7.99 18.34
CA ASN A 64 -2.56 7.61 19.54
C ASN A 64 -1.74 8.77 20.18
N SER A 65 -1.84 9.99 19.67
CA SER A 65 -1.26 11.16 20.30
C SER A 65 -2.28 11.77 21.26
N ASP A 66 -1.92 11.94 22.53
CA ASP A 66 -2.69 12.76 23.49
C ASP A 66 -2.72 14.27 23.11
N ALA A 67 -2.01 14.63 22.03
CA ALA A 67 -2.09 15.94 21.41
C ALA A 67 -3.31 16.02 20.50
N PRO A 68 -4.11 17.09 20.53
CA PRO A 68 -5.17 17.29 19.58
C PRO A 68 -4.57 17.34 18.18
N VAL A 69 -4.86 16.32 17.35
CA VAL A 69 -4.49 16.35 15.93
C VAL A 69 -5.23 17.53 15.34
N THR A 70 -4.49 18.58 14.98
CA THR A 70 -5.05 19.72 14.26
C THR A 70 -5.27 19.21 12.83
N HIS A 71 -6.48 18.76 12.54
CA HIS A 71 -6.84 18.37 11.18
C HIS A 71 -6.80 19.61 10.28
N ASP A 72 -6.37 19.39 9.03
CA ASP A 72 -6.48 20.39 7.98
C ASP A 72 -7.96 20.85 7.91
N PRO A 73 -8.25 22.18 7.95
CA PRO A 73 -9.61 22.70 7.88
C PRO A 73 -10.40 22.20 6.67
N ASP A 74 -9.73 21.93 5.55
CA ASP A 74 -10.37 21.36 4.36
C ASP A 74 -10.77 19.89 4.56
N TYR A 75 -9.95 19.13 5.31
CA TYR A 75 -10.31 17.77 5.69
C TYR A 75 -11.48 17.72 6.67
N GLU A 76 -11.51 18.60 7.67
CA GLU A 76 -12.65 18.70 8.59
C GLU A 76 -13.95 19.06 7.87
N ARG A 77 -13.88 20.00 6.92
CA ARG A 77 -15.02 20.36 6.06
C ARG A 77 -15.48 19.17 5.22
N PHE A 78 -14.53 18.41 4.64
CA PHE A 78 -14.84 17.20 3.90
C PHE A 78 -15.59 16.18 4.76
N ILE A 79 -15.13 15.92 6.00
CA ILE A 79 -15.84 15.03 6.95
C ILE A 79 -17.24 15.55 7.27
N GLN A 80 -17.38 16.84 7.54
CA GLN A 80 -18.69 17.44 7.86
C GLN A 80 -19.67 17.30 6.69
N GLU A 81 -19.21 17.48 5.47
CA GLU A 81 -20.05 17.45 4.28
C GLU A 81 -20.39 16.05 3.82
N THR A 82 -19.43 15.14 3.80
CA THR A 82 -19.61 13.76 3.33
C THR A 82 -19.99 12.76 4.40
N GLY A 83 -19.66 13.06 5.67
CA GLY A 83 -19.79 12.12 6.78
C GLY A 83 -18.71 11.04 6.80
N PHE A 84 -17.77 11.06 5.85
CA PHE A 84 -16.72 10.05 5.70
C PHE A 84 -15.43 10.49 6.39
N ASP A 85 -14.96 9.66 7.29
CA ASP A 85 -13.72 9.81 8.03
C ASP A 85 -12.79 8.63 7.66
N PHE A 86 -11.64 8.93 7.04
CA PHE A 86 -10.70 7.90 6.58
C PHE A 86 -10.27 6.96 7.70
N GLU A 87 -10.00 7.49 8.88
CA GLU A 87 -9.52 6.68 10.00
C GLU A 87 -10.55 5.66 10.49
N ARG A 88 -11.82 6.06 10.45
CA ARG A 88 -12.94 5.28 10.96
C ARG A 88 -13.60 4.41 9.90
N ASP A 89 -13.79 4.97 8.70
CA ASP A 89 -14.72 4.44 7.71
C ASP A 89 -14.04 3.76 6.52
N LEU A 90 -12.73 4.00 6.28
CA LEU A 90 -11.98 3.35 5.20
C LEU A 90 -11.60 1.92 5.61
N ASP A 91 -12.08 0.91 4.88
CA ASP A 91 -11.76 -0.49 5.15
C ASP A 91 -10.55 -0.98 4.36
N ALA A 92 -10.44 -0.64 3.07
CA ALA A 92 -9.26 -0.94 2.28
C ALA A 92 -9.03 0.08 1.18
N ALA A 93 -7.78 0.22 0.76
CA ALA A 93 -7.39 1.02 -0.38
C ALA A 93 -6.45 0.23 -1.31
N ALA A 94 -6.65 0.40 -2.60
CA ALA A 94 -5.78 -0.14 -3.64
C ALA A 94 -5.37 0.99 -4.58
N PHE A 95 -4.08 1.07 -4.90
CA PHE A 95 -3.48 2.11 -5.73
C PHE A 95 -2.78 1.48 -6.92
N ALA A 96 -2.90 2.11 -8.08
CA ALA A 96 -2.13 1.85 -9.28
C ALA A 96 -1.31 3.10 -9.61
N ILE A 97 -0.01 2.94 -9.79
CA ILE A 97 0.93 4.01 -10.10
C ILE A 97 1.39 3.84 -11.54
N HIS A 98 1.22 4.89 -12.33
CA HIS A 98 1.56 4.92 -13.74
C HIS A 98 2.74 5.87 -13.94
N TYR A 99 3.78 5.39 -14.60
CA TYR A 99 4.95 6.19 -14.98
C TYR A 99 4.90 6.46 -16.50
N PRO A 100 4.45 7.65 -16.94
CA PRO A 100 4.19 7.94 -18.36
C PRO A 100 5.38 7.75 -19.30
N GLN A 101 6.59 7.76 -18.77
CA GLN A 101 7.83 7.63 -19.57
C GLN A 101 8.09 6.21 -20.07
N ILE A 102 7.45 5.21 -19.46
CA ILE A 102 7.58 3.81 -19.85
C ILE A 102 6.60 3.47 -21.00
N TRP A 103 5.69 4.39 -21.31
CA TRP A 103 4.68 4.18 -22.36
C TRP A 103 5.21 4.56 -23.74
N PRO A 104 4.84 3.82 -24.79
CA PRO A 104 5.14 4.22 -26.16
C PRO A 104 4.60 5.62 -26.44
N GLY A 105 5.47 6.57 -26.74
CA GLY A 105 5.13 7.98 -26.95
C GLY A 105 5.37 8.91 -25.75
N GLY A 106 5.83 8.40 -24.61
CA GLY A 106 6.33 9.22 -23.52
C GLY A 106 7.53 10.05 -23.99
N GLY A 107 7.43 11.39 -23.88
CA GLY A 107 8.36 12.34 -24.51
C GLY A 107 9.79 12.22 -23.99
N THR A 108 10.74 12.38 -24.88
CA THR A 108 12.18 12.28 -24.68
C THR A 108 12.86 13.63 -24.39
N GLY A 109 12.18 14.61 -23.84
CA GLY A 109 12.82 15.91 -23.57
C GLY A 109 12.03 16.77 -22.58
N GLY A 110 12.50 16.85 -21.37
CA GLY A 110 11.93 17.71 -20.33
C GLY A 110 12.11 17.17 -18.92
N ALA A 111 11.62 17.89 -17.91
CA ALA A 111 11.52 17.40 -16.55
C ALA A 111 10.72 16.08 -16.56
N ALA A 112 11.14 15.13 -15.72
CA ALA A 112 10.46 13.83 -15.60
C ALA A 112 8.95 14.06 -15.37
N PRO A 113 8.07 13.51 -16.22
CA PRO A 113 6.64 13.66 -16.01
C PRO A 113 6.27 13.04 -14.67
N GLU A 114 5.43 13.73 -13.92
CA GLU A 114 4.97 13.24 -12.64
C GLU A 114 4.12 11.98 -12.80
N PRO A 115 4.22 11.04 -11.86
CA PRO A 115 3.41 9.83 -11.89
C PRO A 115 1.92 10.15 -11.87
N ARG A 116 1.11 9.27 -12.46
CA ARG A 116 -0.35 9.28 -12.39
C ARG A 116 -0.81 8.18 -11.46
N PHE A 117 -1.93 8.40 -10.83
CA PHE A 117 -2.52 7.47 -9.87
C PHE A 117 -3.94 7.08 -10.28
N SER A 118 -4.27 5.84 -10.02
CA SER A 118 -5.64 5.34 -10.04
C SER A 118 -5.87 4.58 -8.74
N GLU A 119 -7.02 4.81 -8.11
CA GLU A 119 -7.27 4.40 -6.74
C GLU A 119 -8.65 3.77 -6.63
N VAL A 120 -8.77 2.77 -5.77
CA VAL A 120 -10.05 2.20 -5.37
C VAL A 120 -10.09 2.11 -3.85
N PHE A 121 -11.08 2.74 -3.28
CA PHE A 121 -11.35 2.74 -1.85
C PHE A 121 -12.58 1.91 -1.55
N THR A 122 -12.51 1.08 -0.53
CA THR A 122 -13.68 0.41 0.05
C THR A 122 -13.86 0.84 1.49
N GLY A 123 -15.13 1.05 1.87
CA GLY A 123 -15.43 1.55 3.21
C GLY A 123 -16.91 1.85 3.39
N ARG A 124 -17.24 2.58 4.44
CA ARG A 124 -18.60 2.97 4.78
C ARG A 124 -18.90 4.38 4.29
N PHE A 125 -19.47 4.50 3.10
CA PHE A 125 -19.78 5.77 2.48
C PHE A 125 -21.28 6.10 2.62
N ASP A 126 -21.61 7.36 2.98
CA ASP A 126 -22.94 7.89 2.75
C ASP A 126 -23.01 8.35 1.28
N GLY A 127 -23.54 7.47 0.42
CA GLY A 127 -23.59 7.72 -1.02
C GLY A 127 -24.32 8.99 -1.39
N SER A 128 -25.39 9.37 -0.67
CA SER A 128 -26.19 10.57 -0.94
C SER A 128 -25.39 11.83 -0.62
N ARG A 129 -24.73 11.89 0.52
CA ARG A 129 -23.88 13.01 0.92
C ARG A 129 -22.64 13.13 0.03
N CYS A 130 -22.00 12.00 -0.28
CA CYS A 130 -20.86 11.97 -1.20
C CYS A 130 -21.25 12.48 -2.60
N ILE A 131 -22.38 12.03 -3.17
CA ILE A 131 -22.88 12.52 -4.48
C ILE A 131 -23.19 14.01 -4.42
N ALA A 132 -23.84 14.50 -3.36
CA ALA A 132 -24.14 15.92 -3.21
C ALA A 132 -22.87 16.78 -3.14
N TYR A 133 -21.86 16.31 -2.40
CA TYR A 133 -20.54 16.95 -2.33
C TYR A 133 -19.86 16.98 -3.70
N LEU A 134 -19.79 15.83 -4.38
CA LEU A 134 -19.15 15.72 -5.70
C LEU A 134 -19.85 16.56 -6.75
N LYS A 135 -21.19 16.59 -6.78
CA LYS A 135 -21.96 17.44 -7.71
C LYS A 135 -21.68 18.93 -7.55
N ARG A 136 -21.43 19.38 -6.32
CA ARG A 136 -21.13 20.79 -6.03
C ARG A 136 -19.68 21.15 -6.40
N THR A 137 -18.74 20.20 -6.27
CA THR A 137 -17.31 20.44 -6.45
C THR A 137 -16.86 20.16 -7.89
N ALA A 138 -17.58 19.29 -8.61
CA ALA A 138 -17.20 18.87 -9.95
C ALA A 138 -17.38 20.00 -10.98
N GLN A 139 -16.38 20.14 -11.87
CA GLN A 139 -16.47 20.99 -13.06
C GLN A 139 -17.37 20.37 -14.12
N SER A 140 -17.39 19.04 -14.22
CA SER A 140 -18.24 18.31 -15.17
C SER A 140 -18.61 16.95 -14.60
N VAL A 141 -19.77 16.43 -15.08
CA VAL A 141 -20.26 15.09 -14.75
C VAL A 141 -20.56 14.36 -16.05
N GLU A 142 -19.99 13.19 -16.21
CA GLU A 142 -20.24 12.29 -17.33
C GLU A 142 -21.00 11.06 -16.81
N ASN A 143 -22.09 10.65 -17.47
CA ASN A 143 -22.73 9.37 -17.19
C ASN A 143 -22.17 8.30 -18.12
N TYR A 144 -21.51 7.31 -17.55
CA TYR A 144 -20.91 6.19 -18.28
C TYR A 144 -21.37 4.85 -17.67
N ASN A 145 -22.03 4.02 -18.47
CA ASN A 145 -22.58 2.72 -18.04
C ASN A 145 -23.39 2.82 -16.74
N SER A 146 -24.28 3.84 -16.64
CA SER A 146 -25.12 4.13 -15.46
C SER A 146 -24.32 4.44 -14.18
N VAL A 147 -23.09 4.94 -14.32
CA VAL A 147 -22.27 5.48 -13.24
C VAL A 147 -21.90 6.92 -13.58
N ASP A 148 -22.11 7.83 -12.65
CA ASP A 148 -21.68 9.21 -12.78
C ASP A 148 -20.19 9.33 -12.47
N ILE A 149 -19.42 9.88 -13.42
CA ILE A 149 -18.00 10.20 -13.28
C ILE A 149 -17.89 11.70 -13.08
N PHE A 150 -17.43 12.12 -11.93
CA PHE A 150 -17.24 13.51 -11.53
C PHE A 150 -15.83 13.95 -11.84
N THR A 151 -15.65 15.03 -12.60
CA THR A 151 -14.34 15.62 -12.88
C THR A 151 -14.11 16.83 -12.00
N ILE A 152 -13.08 16.81 -11.17
CA ILE A 152 -12.71 17.87 -10.24
C ILE A 152 -11.34 18.41 -10.67
N PRO A 153 -11.16 19.72 -10.89
CA PRO A 153 -9.86 20.32 -11.09
C PRO A 153 -9.10 20.36 -9.77
N LEU A 154 -7.93 19.72 -9.71
CA LEU A 154 -7.09 19.68 -8.53
C LEU A 154 -5.62 19.89 -8.93
N TYR A 155 -4.97 20.92 -8.39
CA TYR A 155 -3.57 21.26 -8.69
C TYR A 155 -3.25 21.34 -10.20
N GLY A 156 -4.15 21.98 -10.98
CA GLY A 156 -3.99 22.12 -12.43
C GLY A 156 -4.22 20.85 -13.25
N ARG A 157 -4.81 19.82 -12.64
CA ARG A 157 -5.12 18.53 -13.27
C ARG A 157 -6.59 18.16 -13.12
N SER A 158 -7.03 17.24 -13.96
CA SER A 158 -8.37 16.63 -13.85
C SER A 158 -8.28 15.40 -12.96
N PHE A 159 -8.96 15.44 -11.83
CA PHE A 159 -9.17 14.31 -10.95
C PHE A 159 -10.59 13.77 -11.16
N ARG A 160 -10.71 12.51 -11.55
CA ARG A 160 -12.00 11.88 -11.87
C ARG A 160 -12.38 10.89 -10.79
N ILE A 161 -13.61 11.01 -10.29
CA ILE A 161 -14.15 10.18 -9.21
C ILE A 161 -15.43 9.51 -9.69
N ALA A 162 -15.59 8.22 -9.39
CA ALA A 162 -16.79 7.44 -9.67
C ALA A 162 -17.19 6.62 -8.45
N ILE A 163 -18.46 6.70 -8.04
CA ILE A 163 -19.04 5.86 -7.00
C ILE A 163 -19.50 4.56 -7.67
N LEU A 164 -18.75 3.47 -7.45
CA LEU A 164 -18.98 2.19 -8.12
C LEU A 164 -20.08 1.37 -7.45
N SER A 165 -20.17 1.45 -6.13
CA SER A 165 -21.18 0.77 -5.30
C SER A 165 -21.41 1.53 -3.99
N VAL A 166 -22.21 0.97 -3.10
CA VAL A 166 -22.52 1.55 -1.77
C VAL A 166 -21.30 1.65 -0.87
N ASP A 167 -20.27 0.85 -1.13
CA ASP A 167 -19.07 0.70 -0.31
C ASP A 167 -17.77 0.89 -1.11
N THR A 168 -17.86 1.26 -2.41
CA THR A 168 -16.70 1.30 -3.29
C THR A 168 -16.66 2.57 -4.12
N VAL A 169 -15.56 3.30 -4.03
CA VAL A 169 -15.28 4.53 -4.79
C VAL A 169 -14.00 4.34 -5.58
N ALA A 170 -14.01 4.73 -6.85
CA ALA A 170 -12.82 4.79 -7.71
C ALA A 170 -12.43 6.24 -7.99
N ALA A 171 -11.13 6.48 -8.08
CA ALA A 171 -10.59 7.78 -8.44
C ALA A 171 -9.38 7.63 -9.37
N SER A 172 -9.13 8.63 -10.22
CA SER A 172 -7.94 8.66 -11.07
C SER A 172 -7.58 10.09 -11.49
N ASN A 173 -6.29 10.42 -11.44
CA ASN A 173 -5.73 11.63 -12.03
C ASN A 173 -5.03 11.38 -13.37
N HIS A 174 -5.27 10.21 -13.97
CA HIS A 174 -4.72 9.88 -15.28
C HIS A 174 -5.31 10.79 -16.36
N ASP A 175 -4.49 11.28 -17.31
CA ASP A 175 -4.93 12.24 -18.33
C ASP A 175 -6.02 11.63 -19.26
N ASP A 176 -5.88 10.33 -19.59
CA ASP A 176 -6.85 9.60 -20.41
C ASP A 176 -8.11 9.22 -19.59
N PRO A 177 -9.30 9.73 -19.95
CA PRO A 177 -10.56 9.37 -19.29
C PRO A 177 -10.94 7.89 -19.46
N ALA A 178 -10.39 7.18 -20.45
CA ALA A 178 -10.62 5.75 -20.63
C ALA A 178 -10.15 4.92 -19.42
N VAL A 179 -9.21 5.45 -18.62
CA VAL A 179 -8.70 4.79 -17.42
C VAL A 179 -9.81 4.61 -16.37
N ILE A 180 -10.49 5.70 -16.00
CA ILE A 180 -11.59 5.63 -15.03
C ILE A 180 -12.80 4.87 -15.59
N ARG A 181 -13.12 5.03 -16.89
CA ARG A 181 -14.18 4.27 -17.56
C ARG A 181 -13.89 2.77 -17.50
N GLY A 182 -12.65 2.35 -17.72
CA GLY A 182 -12.24 0.95 -17.60
C GLY A 182 -12.38 0.40 -16.17
N MET A 183 -12.28 1.24 -15.13
CA MET A 183 -12.55 0.84 -13.75
C MET A 183 -14.06 0.64 -13.53
N VAL A 184 -14.91 1.51 -14.08
CA VAL A 184 -16.37 1.35 -14.10
C VAL A 184 -16.75 0.04 -14.81
N ASP A 185 -16.19 -0.26 -15.99
CA ASP A 185 -16.47 -1.47 -16.74
C ASP A 185 -16.12 -2.74 -15.93
N ARG A 186 -14.99 -2.73 -15.23
CA ARG A 186 -14.62 -3.87 -14.36
C ARG A 186 -15.60 -4.04 -13.21
N SER A 187 -16.06 -2.94 -12.60
CA SER A 187 -17.04 -3.02 -11.51
C SER A 187 -18.37 -3.57 -11.98
N ARG A 188 -18.76 -3.27 -13.22
CA ARG A 188 -19.98 -3.77 -13.87
C ARG A 188 -19.78 -5.16 -14.52
N ARG A 189 -18.60 -5.77 -14.39
CA ARG A 189 -18.21 -7.04 -15.02
C ARG A 189 -18.28 -7.03 -16.55
N LEU A 190 -18.20 -5.86 -17.16
CA LEU A 190 -18.18 -5.67 -18.61
C LEU A 190 -16.78 -5.91 -19.19
N ALA A 191 -15.73 -5.76 -18.38
CA ALA A 191 -14.37 -6.14 -18.72
C ALA A 191 -14.03 -7.51 -18.14
N SER A 192 -13.00 -8.17 -18.69
CA SER A 192 -12.61 -9.55 -18.32
C SER A 192 -12.61 -9.77 -16.81
N PRO A 193 -13.37 -10.76 -16.30
CA PRO A 193 -13.52 -11.01 -14.87
C PRO A 193 -12.29 -11.65 -14.22
N PHE A 194 -11.29 -12.06 -15.01
CA PHE A 194 -10.16 -12.85 -14.55
C PHE A 194 -9.01 -11.98 -14.02
N GLY A 195 -9.13 -11.53 -12.78
CA GLY A 195 -7.97 -11.25 -11.95
C GLY A 195 -7.29 -9.90 -12.12
N GLY A 196 -7.91 -8.88 -12.75
CA GLY A 196 -7.36 -7.53 -12.80
C GLY A 196 -6.15 -7.35 -13.74
N PRO A 197 -5.27 -6.37 -13.48
CA PRO A 197 -4.14 -6.02 -14.34
C PRO A 197 -3.13 -7.16 -14.55
N ALA A 198 -2.48 -7.21 -15.73
CA ALA A 198 -1.59 -8.30 -16.11
C ALA A 198 -0.41 -8.50 -15.15
N LEU A 199 0.24 -7.39 -14.72
CA LEU A 199 1.34 -7.43 -13.75
C LEU A 199 0.87 -8.02 -12.43
N LEU A 200 -0.28 -7.57 -11.93
CA LEU A 200 -0.86 -8.07 -10.68
C LEU A 200 -1.21 -9.56 -10.79
N ARG A 201 -1.88 -9.99 -11.87
CA ARG A 201 -2.19 -11.42 -12.10
C ARG A 201 -0.95 -12.30 -12.12
N LYS A 202 0.14 -11.81 -12.72
CA LYS A 202 1.40 -12.56 -12.84
C LYS A 202 2.06 -12.76 -11.48
N TYR A 203 2.09 -11.72 -10.64
CA TYR A 203 2.92 -11.69 -9.44
C TYR A 203 2.15 -11.79 -8.12
N TYR A 204 0.83 -11.58 -8.09
CA TYR A 204 0.04 -11.64 -6.86
C TYR A 204 0.16 -12.99 -6.13
N LYS A 205 0.33 -14.09 -6.84
CA LYS A 205 0.56 -15.42 -6.26
C LYS A 205 1.80 -15.50 -5.37
N ARG A 206 2.70 -14.51 -5.43
CA ARG A 206 3.90 -14.39 -4.58
C ARG A 206 3.66 -13.54 -3.34
N VAL A 207 2.58 -12.79 -3.31
CA VAL A 207 2.14 -12.11 -2.09
C VAL A 207 1.82 -13.16 -1.05
N GLN A 208 2.41 -13.01 0.14
CA GLN A 208 2.18 -13.95 1.25
C GLN A 208 0.70 -13.96 1.65
N LEU A 209 0.23 -15.13 2.08
CA LEU A 209 -1.14 -15.25 2.63
C LEU A 209 -1.29 -14.35 3.86
N ALA A 210 -2.51 -13.84 4.06
CA ALA A 210 -2.83 -12.95 5.18
C ALA A 210 -1.93 -11.70 5.25
N SER A 211 -1.62 -11.11 4.07
CA SER A 211 -0.91 -9.84 3.98
C SER A 211 -1.89 -8.68 3.93
N PRO A 212 -2.04 -7.91 5.02
CA PRO A 212 -2.87 -6.71 5.01
C PRO A 212 -2.27 -5.57 4.19
N VAL A 213 -0.96 -5.60 3.95
CA VAL A 213 -0.28 -4.62 3.10
C VAL A 213 0.64 -5.35 2.13
N TRP A 214 0.56 -4.96 0.85
CA TRP A 214 1.47 -5.46 -0.16
C TRP A 214 1.68 -4.46 -1.30
N LEU A 215 2.79 -4.65 -2.01
CA LEU A 215 3.16 -3.93 -3.22
C LEU A 215 3.60 -4.93 -4.29
N VAL A 216 3.17 -4.69 -5.53
CA VAL A 216 3.67 -5.37 -6.73
C VAL A 216 4.08 -4.30 -7.72
N ALA A 217 5.34 -4.27 -8.15
CA ALA A 217 5.85 -3.22 -9.03
C ALA A 217 6.82 -3.78 -10.07
N ARG A 218 6.86 -3.13 -11.22
CA ARG A 218 7.96 -3.26 -12.17
C ARG A 218 8.92 -2.11 -11.94
N VAL A 219 10.13 -2.40 -11.51
CA VAL A 219 11.21 -1.43 -11.34
C VAL A 219 11.99 -1.35 -12.64
N GLU A 220 11.94 -0.18 -13.27
CA GLU A 220 12.74 0.15 -14.46
C GLU A 220 13.78 1.20 -14.07
N PRO A 221 15.06 0.83 -13.86
CA PRO A 221 16.08 1.74 -13.33
C PRO A 221 16.33 2.97 -14.23
N ALA A 222 16.09 2.83 -15.53
CA ALA A 222 16.21 3.94 -16.48
C ALA A 222 15.05 4.94 -16.40
N ALA A 223 13.93 4.57 -15.75
CA ALA A 223 12.80 5.46 -15.62
C ALA A 223 13.03 6.46 -14.47
N PRO A 224 12.76 7.76 -14.68
CA PRO A 224 13.02 8.81 -13.69
C PRO A 224 12.35 8.56 -12.33
N GLY A 225 11.17 7.92 -12.32
CA GLY A 225 10.47 7.54 -11.08
C GLY A 225 11.22 6.50 -10.22
N PHE A 226 12.19 5.80 -10.81
CA PHE A 226 13.00 4.78 -10.15
C PHE A 226 14.49 5.12 -10.07
N ALA A 227 14.89 6.35 -10.41
CA ALA A 227 16.30 6.76 -10.44
C ALA A 227 17.03 6.49 -9.11
N SER A 228 16.35 6.71 -7.97
CA SER A 228 16.90 6.41 -6.63
C SER A 228 17.12 4.92 -6.37
N TRP A 229 16.45 4.03 -7.11
CA TRP A 229 16.58 2.59 -6.99
C TRP A 229 17.63 1.99 -7.92
N SER A 230 18.18 2.79 -8.86
CA SER A 230 19.20 2.34 -9.82
C SER A 230 20.48 1.84 -9.15
N SER A 231 20.79 2.33 -7.95
CA SER A 231 21.90 1.86 -7.14
C SER A 231 21.72 0.41 -6.68
N VAL A 232 20.49 -0.04 -6.44
CA VAL A 232 20.17 -1.40 -6.00
C VAL A 232 19.87 -2.31 -7.20
N PHE A 233 19.06 -1.80 -8.15
CA PHE A 233 18.61 -2.55 -9.31
C PHE A 233 19.37 -2.10 -10.56
N PRO A 234 20.38 -2.87 -11.03
CA PRO A 234 21.13 -2.51 -12.24
C PRO A 234 20.34 -2.73 -13.53
N LYS A 235 19.30 -3.55 -13.48
CA LYS A 235 18.41 -3.91 -14.59
C LYS A 235 16.97 -3.97 -14.14
N THR A 236 16.04 -4.03 -15.09
CA THR A 236 14.61 -4.20 -14.84
C THR A 236 14.36 -5.41 -13.93
N ALA A 237 13.54 -5.20 -12.90
CA ALA A 237 13.13 -6.24 -11.97
C ALA A 237 11.64 -6.12 -11.64
N ASP A 238 10.99 -7.25 -11.41
CA ASP A 238 9.62 -7.25 -10.89
C ASP A 238 9.69 -7.48 -9.37
N LEU A 239 9.18 -6.51 -8.60
CA LEU A 239 9.26 -6.45 -7.15
C LEU A 239 7.91 -6.84 -6.53
N VAL A 240 7.94 -7.72 -5.54
CA VAL A 240 6.79 -8.06 -4.69
C VAL A 240 7.19 -7.85 -3.24
N ILE A 241 6.51 -6.96 -2.54
CA ILE A 241 6.68 -6.74 -1.10
C ILE A 241 5.38 -7.10 -0.43
N SER A 242 5.44 -7.82 0.68
CA SER A 242 4.26 -8.16 1.47
C SER A 242 4.59 -8.20 2.96
N ALA A 243 3.68 -7.70 3.77
CA ALA A 243 3.71 -7.83 5.22
C ALA A 243 2.58 -8.76 5.64
N SER A 244 2.91 -9.96 6.11
CA SER A 244 1.95 -10.99 6.49
C SER A 244 1.95 -11.24 7.98
N TYR A 245 0.82 -11.67 8.52
CA TYR A 245 0.73 -12.16 9.89
C TYR A 245 0.42 -13.66 9.91
N ASN A 246 0.85 -14.33 10.98
CA ASN A 246 0.50 -15.75 11.14
C ASN A 246 -0.87 -15.86 11.83
N PRO A 247 -1.93 -16.29 11.11
CA PRO A 247 -3.27 -16.38 11.69
C PRO A 247 -3.42 -17.48 12.75
N LEU A 248 -2.45 -18.40 12.86
CA LEU A 248 -2.48 -19.51 13.84
C LEU A 248 -1.96 -19.09 15.21
N HIS A 249 -1.32 -17.93 15.35
CA HIS A 249 -0.89 -17.39 16.63
C HIS A 249 -1.94 -16.39 17.13
N LEU A 250 -2.95 -16.87 17.83
CA LEU A 250 -3.90 -16.07 18.61
C LEU A 250 -3.43 -16.02 20.07
N PRO A 251 -3.51 -14.87 20.76
CA PRO A 251 -4.27 -13.67 20.44
C PRO A 251 -3.48 -12.63 19.61
N LEU A 252 -4.17 -11.85 18.78
CA LEU A 252 -3.64 -10.77 17.95
C LEU A 252 -2.80 -9.70 18.70
N ARG A 253 -2.79 -9.73 20.03
CA ARG A 253 -2.03 -8.78 20.88
C ARG A 253 -0.51 -8.95 20.85
N SER A 254 0.00 -10.07 20.38
CA SER A 254 1.43 -10.32 20.17
C SER A 254 1.82 -10.30 18.69
N GLY A 255 1.06 -9.56 17.88
CA GLY A 255 1.14 -9.57 16.42
C GLY A 255 2.51 -9.16 15.92
N VAL A 256 3.22 -10.15 15.42
CA VAL A 256 4.44 -9.98 14.64
C VAL A 256 4.05 -10.02 13.18
N LEU A 257 4.47 -9.03 12.40
CA LEU A 257 4.35 -9.07 10.94
C LEU A 257 5.66 -9.59 10.33
N HIS A 258 5.52 -10.48 9.36
CA HIS A 258 6.63 -10.97 8.56
C HIS A 258 6.67 -10.18 7.26
N LEU A 259 7.68 -9.32 7.13
CA LEU A 259 7.98 -8.62 5.89
C LEU A 259 8.74 -9.55 4.97
N ARG A 260 8.31 -9.63 3.71
CA ARG A 260 9.04 -10.30 2.64
C ARG A 260 9.03 -9.42 1.40
N ALA A 261 10.22 -9.16 0.86
CA ALA A 261 10.40 -8.48 -0.42
C ALA A 261 11.12 -9.43 -1.38
N GLU A 262 10.54 -9.69 -2.55
CA GLU A 262 11.13 -10.50 -3.60
C GLU A 262 11.36 -9.65 -4.85
N ALA A 263 12.61 -9.56 -5.28
CA ALA A 263 12.96 -8.97 -6.57
C ALA A 263 13.25 -10.09 -7.58
N SER A 264 12.41 -10.21 -8.60
CA SER A 264 12.58 -11.17 -9.69
C SER A 264 13.33 -10.53 -10.83
N THR A 265 14.45 -11.10 -11.20
CA THR A 265 15.36 -10.61 -12.24
C THR A 265 15.40 -11.57 -13.43
N SER A 266 16.09 -11.17 -14.51
CA SER A 266 16.22 -11.95 -15.72
C SER A 266 17.15 -13.16 -15.57
N SER A 267 18.11 -13.12 -14.62
CA SER A 267 19.12 -14.18 -14.41
C SER A 267 19.45 -14.36 -12.92
N ALA A 268 20.10 -15.50 -12.62
CA ALA A 268 20.62 -15.75 -11.28
C ALA A 268 21.74 -14.78 -10.90
N ASP A 269 22.55 -14.35 -11.86
CA ASP A 269 23.64 -13.40 -11.64
C ASP A 269 23.12 -11.99 -11.32
N ASP A 270 22.06 -11.55 -12.03
CA ASP A 270 21.38 -10.30 -11.71
C ASP A 270 20.76 -10.34 -10.30
N ALA A 271 20.13 -11.47 -9.94
CA ALA A 271 19.59 -11.66 -8.58
C ALA A 271 20.67 -11.61 -7.50
N ARG A 272 21.84 -12.23 -7.77
CA ARG A 272 22.99 -12.17 -6.89
C ARG A 272 23.48 -10.74 -6.72
N ALA A 273 23.62 -10.00 -7.82
CA ALA A 273 24.06 -8.61 -7.77
C ALA A 273 23.11 -7.72 -6.92
N VAL A 274 21.80 -7.93 -7.02
CA VAL A 274 20.80 -7.25 -6.18
C VAL A 274 20.94 -7.65 -4.72
N ALA A 275 21.09 -8.95 -4.43
CA ALA A 275 21.25 -9.44 -3.06
C ALA A 275 22.54 -8.93 -2.41
N ASP A 276 23.66 -8.92 -3.14
CA ASP A 276 24.94 -8.42 -2.65
C ASP A 276 24.88 -6.93 -2.33
N LYS A 277 24.29 -6.12 -3.22
CA LYS A 277 24.08 -4.69 -2.97
C LYS A 277 23.20 -4.45 -1.74
N ALA A 278 22.08 -5.18 -1.62
CA ALA A 278 21.21 -5.07 -0.45
C ALA A 278 21.96 -5.46 0.85
N ASN A 279 22.81 -6.49 0.83
CA ASN A 279 23.63 -6.87 1.96
C ASN A 279 24.67 -5.80 2.32
N VAL A 280 25.29 -5.13 1.33
CA VAL A 280 26.19 -4.00 1.57
C VAL A 280 25.45 -2.87 2.31
N PHE A 281 24.26 -2.49 1.85
CA PHE A 281 23.46 -1.49 2.54
C PHE A 281 23.13 -1.91 3.98
N LEU A 282 22.71 -3.14 4.21
CA LEU A 282 22.42 -3.65 5.56
C LEU A 282 23.64 -3.60 6.46
N THR A 283 24.83 -3.94 5.92
CA THR A 283 26.09 -3.89 6.67
C THR A 283 26.46 -2.45 7.03
N MET A 284 26.29 -1.51 6.10
CA MET A 284 26.52 -0.07 6.35
C MET A 284 25.61 0.44 7.45
N PHE A 285 24.30 0.12 7.40
CA PHE A 285 23.34 0.52 8.43
C PHE A 285 23.70 -0.04 9.81
N ARG A 286 24.04 -1.34 9.89
CA ARG A 286 24.47 -1.97 11.15
C ARG A 286 25.76 -1.34 11.70
N SER A 287 26.70 -0.99 10.83
CA SER A 287 27.94 -0.32 11.24
C SER A 287 27.70 1.10 11.72
N ALA A 288 26.81 1.83 11.07
CA ALA A 288 26.44 3.20 11.47
C ALA A 288 25.75 3.22 12.85
N GLU A 289 24.86 2.26 13.13
CA GLU A 289 24.22 2.12 14.43
C GLU A 289 25.24 1.89 15.56
N VAL A 290 26.22 1.03 15.32
CA VAL A 290 27.32 0.77 16.28
C VAL A 290 28.20 2.00 16.49
N SER A 291 28.48 2.80 15.41
CA SER A 291 29.36 3.98 15.48
C SER A 291 28.73 5.16 16.19
N VAL A 292 27.41 5.35 16.07
CA VAL A 292 26.74 6.52 16.65
C VAL A 292 26.48 6.36 18.15
N GLY A 293 26.67 5.14 18.72
CA GLY A 293 26.61 4.89 20.17
C GLY A 293 25.35 5.51 20.81
N SER A 294 24.25 5.54 20.07
CA SER A 294 23.06 6.30 20.50
C SER A 294 22.39 5.59 21.66
N SER A 295 22.52 6.18 22.84
CA SER A 295 21.80 5.85 24.06
C SER A 295 20.26 6.04 23.92
N GLY A 296 19.73 5.89 22.69
CA GLY A 296 18.34 6.11 22.37
C GLY A 296 17.77 5.32 21.21
N THR A 297 18.49 4.36 20.62
CA THR A 297 17.92 3.51 19.57
C THR A 297 16.83 2.64 20.15
N ASP A 298 15.61 2.82 19.64
CA ASP A 298 14.44 2.06 20.05
C ASP A 298 14.70 0.55 19.89
N ALA A 299 14.54 -0.22 20.98
CA ALA A 299 14.76 -1.67 20.99
C ALA A 299 13.98 -2.41 19.90
N ASP A 300 12.80 -1.90 19.51
CA ASP A 300 11.98 -2.46 18.45
C ASP A 300 12.62 -2.26 17.07
N VAL A 301 13.17 -1.07 16.82
CA VAL A 301 13.89 -0.76 15.56
C VAL A 301 15.13 -1.64 15.45
N LYS A 302 15.88 -1.81 16.54
CA LYS A 302 17.01 -2.71 16.60
C LYS A 302 16.62 -4.16 16.28
N ALA A 303 15.55 -4.68 16.88
CA ALA A 303 15.03 -6.01 16.61
C ALA A 303 14.65 -6.22 15.14
N VAL A 304 14.07 -5.21 14.47
CA VAL A 304 13.80 -5.26 13.02
C VAL A 304 15.10 -5.43 12.24
N PHE A 305 16.11 -4.60 12.50
CA PHE A 305 17.40 -4.67 11.79
C PHE A 305 18.15 -5.97 12.04
N GLU A 306 18.12 -6.51 13.25
CA GLU A 306 18.71 -7.81 13.58
C GLU A 306 18.03 -8.96 12.83
N SER A 307 16.73 -8.86 12.59
CA SER A 307 15.95 -9.87 11.87
C SER A 307 16.10 -9.83 10.36
N LEU A 308 16.62 -8.70 9.79
CA LEU A 308 16.79 -8.52 8.36
C LEU A 308 17.77 -9.54 7.77
N GLN A 309 17.30 -10.28 6.78
CA GLN A 309 18.10 -11.27 6.03
C GLN A 309 17.86 -11.08 4.53
N VAL A 310 18.94 -11.12 3.76
CA VAL A 310 18.89 -11.13 2.30
C VAL A 310 19.48 -12.43 1.78
N ARG A 311 18.75 -13.09 0.89
CA ARG A 311 19.18 -14.36 0.27
C ARG A 311 18.91 -14.33 -1.23
N GLN A 312 19.73 -15.05 -2.00
CA GLN A 312 19.43 -15.34 -3.40
C GLN A 312 18.70 -16.68 -3.49
N GLU A 313 17.61 -16.72 -4.24
CA GLU A 313 16.83 -17.93 -4.54
C GLU A 313 16.64 -18.04 -6.07
N GLY A 314 17.57 -18.71 -6.74
CA GLY A 314 17.58 -18.80 -8.22
C GLY A 314 17.73 -17.42 -8.86
N SER A 315 16.77 -16.99 -9.69
CA SER A 315 16.74 -15.67 -10.31
C SER A 315 16.00 -14.61 -9.45
N ARG A 316 15.94 -14.81 -8.12
CA ARG A 316 15.29 -13.89 -7.19
C ARG A 316 16.23 -13.48 -6.08
N ALA A 317 16.23 -12.20 -5.73
CA ALA A 317 16.76 -11.72 -4.45
C ALA A 317 15.58 -11.61 -3.47
N VAL A 318 15.72 -12.16 -2.28
CA VAL A 318 14.68 -12.22 -1.26
C VAL A 318 15.20 -11.58 0.01
N LEU A 319 14.49 -10.54 0.47
CA LEU A 319 14.70 -9.93 1.77
C LEU A 319 13.56 -10.35 2.69
N SER A 320 13.87 -10.73 3.90
CA SER A 320 12.89 -11.02 4.96
C SER A 320 13.24 -10.27 6.23
N ALA A 321 12.21 -9.84 6.97
CA ALA A 321 12.35 -9.20 8.27
C ALA A 321 11.16 -9.53 9.16
N ILE A 322 11.35 -9.37 10.46
CA ILE A 322 10.32 -9.49 11.48
C ILE A 322 10.01 -8.10 12.01
N LEU A 323 8.76 -7.66 11.88
CA LEU A 323 8.28 -6.36 12.33
C LEU A 323 7.45 -6.53 13.60
N PRO A 324 7.95 -6.14 14.78
CA PRO A 324 7.16 -6.14 16.01
C PRO A 324 5.94 -5.22 15.88
N SER A 325 4.82 -5.58 16.51
CA SER A 325 3.59 -4.78 16.47
C SER A 325 3.75 -3.38 17.07
N SER A 326 4.71 -3.21 17.97
CA SER A 326 5.10 -1.92 18.55
C SER A 326 5.59 -0.92 17.50
N VAL A 327 6.30 -1.38 16.47
CA VAL A 327 6.78 -0.54 15.36
C VAL A 327 5.60 0.09 14.61
N PHE A 328 4.54 -0.68 14.35
CA PHE A 328 3.35 -0.14 13.67
C PHE A 328 2.61 0.89 14.52
N ARG A 329 2.52 0.66 15.82
CA ARG A 329 1.90 1.63 16.74
C ARG A 329 2.68 2.95 16.78
N LYS A 330 4.01 2.88 16.68
CA LYS A 330 4.88 4.06 16.65
C LYS A 330 4.80 4.78 15.30
N LEU A 331 4.76 4.06 14.18
CA LEU A 331 4.59 4.67 12.85
C LEU A 331 3.23 5.37 12.67
N GLY A 332 2.19 4.88 13.37
CA GLY A 332 0.87 5.51 13.39
C GLY A 332 0.75 6.68 14.37
N GLY A 333 1.69 6.87 15.30
CA GLY A 333 1.58 7.82 16.40
C GLY A 333 2.76 8.75 16.62
N SER A 334 3.84 8.66 15.88
CA SER A 334 5.04 9.45 16.16
C SER A 334 5.27 10.59 15.17
N SER A 335 4.54 11.68 15.39
CA SER A 335 5.04 13.02 15.07
C SER A 335 5.61 13.74 16.30
N ASP A 336 5.84 13.06 17.42
CA ASP A 336 6.47 13.61 18.62
C ASP A 336 8.00 13.46 18.61
N GLN A 337 8.66 13.89 17.54
CA GLN A 337 9.93 14.56 17.73
C GLN A 337 9.65 16.07 17.76
N THR A 338 9.32 16.54 18.95
CA THR A 338 9.58 17.93 19.31
C THR A 338 11.03 18.19 18.93
N LEU A 339 11.25 18.93 17.85
CA LEU A 339 12.49 19.66 17.66
C LEU A 339 12.58 20.55 18.88
N GLU A 340 13.31 20.10 19.89
CA GLU A 340 13.68 20.90 21.04
C GLU A 340 14.33 22.16 20.49
N ALA A 341 13.57 23.23 20.48
CA ALA A 341 14.03 24.51 20.00
C ALA A 341 15.30 24.83 20.78
N ALA A 342 16.42 24.96 20.08
CA ALA A 342 17.67 25.36 20.67
C ALA A 342 17.41 26.59 21.56
N PRO A 343 17.93 26.60 22.80
CA PRO A 343 17.69 27.71 23.70
C PRO A 343 18.15 29.00 23.03
N PRO A 344 17.38 30.10 23.15
CA PRO A 344 17.72 31.36 22.50
C PRO A 344 19.11 31.78 22.94
N ALA A 345 19.99 32.08 21.97
CA ALA A 345 21.34 32.55 22.20
C ALA A 345 21.30 33.73 23.17
N ALA A 346 22.05 33.63 24.25
CA ALA A 346 22.14 34.66 25.26
C ALA A 346 22.53 36.01 24.62
N ALA A 347 21.72 37.03 24.85
CA ALA A 347 21.98 38.38 24.36
C ALA A 347 23.34 38.87 24.88
N PRO A 348 24.14 39.53 24.07
CA PRO A 348 25.45 40.04 24.51
C PRO A 348 25.28 41.09 25.61
N ALA A 349 26.00 40.87 26.71
CA ALA A 349 26.04 41.77 27.85
C ALA A 349 26.41 43.22 27.42
N ARG A 350 25.53 44.17 27.67
CA ARG A 350 25.80 45.58 27.51
C ARG A 350 26.86 46.00 28.57
N THR A 351 28.06 46.22 28.11
CA THR A 351 29.09 46.93 28.91
C THR A 351 28.64 48.39 29.13
N SER A 352 28.18 48.69 30.35
CA SER A 352 28.00 50.06 30.77
C SER A 352 29.40 50.71 30.99
N LYS A 353 29.79 51.66 30.17
CA LYS A 353 30.90 52.61 30.47
C LYS A 353 30.35 53.59 31.48
N ALA A 354 30.88 53.53 32.68
CA ALA A 354 30.77 54.59 33.67
C ALA A 354 31.56 55.85 33.25
N ARG A 355 30.92 56.97 33.49
CA ARG A 355 31.57 58.23 33.77
C ARG A 355 30.76 58.93 34.87
#